data_ad8cbd29ee9754e2c45d532d1681c8b5
#
_entry.id   ad8cbd29ee9754e2c45d532d1681c8b5
#
_cell.length_a   1.000
_cell.length_b   1.000
_cell.length_c   1.000
_cell.angle_alpha   90.00
_cell.angle_beta   90.00
_cell.angle_gamma   90.00
#
_symmetry.space_group_name_H-M   'P 1'
#
loop_
_entity.id
_entity.type
_entity.pdbx_description
1 polymer ?
#
loop_
_entity_poly.entity_id
_entity_poly.type
_entity_poly.pdbx_seq_one_letter_code
_entity_poly.pdbx_strand_id
1 'polypeptide(L)'
;MNAQVWMGILLPFLGTSLGAAMVFVLKDRISDGVQRMLTGFAAGVMVAASFWSLLQPALDGAEGMGRLSFIPAAVGFLVGIGFLLLLDNVTPHMHMDEQTEGPRSSLKRTTKLILAVTLHNIPEGMAVGVVYAGWVAGETGVSQAAAFALALGIALQNFPEGAIVSMPLRAAGMPKGKTFWYGVLSGIVEPIAALITIAAASAVVSILPYLLAFAAGAMFYVVVEELIPEMSEGEHSNVGTVAFALGFVLMMVLDVALG
;
A
#
# COMPACT_ATOMS: atom_id res chain seq x y z
N MET A 1 -23.55 1.40 4.14
CA MET A 1 -22.21 1.41 4.77
C MET A 1 -22.32 2.15 6.09
N ASN A 2 -21.82 1.55 7.18
CA ASN A 2 -21.81 2.17 8.50
C ASN A 2 -20.57 3.10 8.69
N ALA A 3 -20.56 3.87 9.80
CA ALA A 3 -19.47 4.81 10.08
C ALA A 3 -18.09 4.14 10.19
N GLN A 4 -18.02 2.90 10.63
CA GLN A 4 -16.78 2.14 10.80
C GLN A 4 -16.13 1.79 9.45
N VAL A 5 -16.95 1.44 8.45
CA VAL A 5 -16.47 1.19 7.08
C VAL A 5 -15.90 2.48 6.48
N TRP A 6 -16.59 3.61 6.64
CA TRP A 6 -16.08 4.90 6.17
C TRP A 6 -14.79 5.31 6.86
N MET A 7 -14.68 5.10 8.17
CA MET A 7 -13.45 5.36 8.92
C MET A 7 -12.29 4.53 8.37
N GLY A 8 -12.48 3.22 8.15
CA GLY A 8 -11.44 2.35 7.60
C GLY A 8 -11.00 2.74 6.19
N ILE A 9 -11.94 3.10 5.32
CA ILE A 9 -11.65 3.51 3.94
C ILE A 9 -10.89 4.83 3.90
N LEU A 10 -11.20 5.78 4.80
CA LEU A 10 -10.59 7.10 4.79
C LEU A 10 -9.26 7.16 5.56
N LEU A 11 -9.00 6.21 6.46
CA LEU A 11 -7.83 6.23 7.33
C LEU A 11 -6.50 6.16 6.56
N PRO A 12 -6.29 5.26 5.57
CA PRO A 12 -5.12 5.26 4.71
C PRO A 12 -4.90 6.60 4.00
N PHE A 13 -5.92 7.11 3.35
CA PHE A 13 -5.89 8.40 2.66
C PHE A 13 -5.50 9.57 3.58
N LEU A 14 -5.93 9.54 4.84
CA LEU A 14 -5.50 10.52 5.85
C LEU A 14 -4.00 10.37 6.15
N GLY A 15 -3.47 9.14 6.18
CA GLY A 15 -2.03 8.87 6.31
C GLY A 15 -1.24 9.56 5.21
N THR A 16 -1.55 9.26 3.94
CA THR A 16 -0.93 9.89 2.75
C THR A 16 -1.04 11.41 2.81
N SER A 17 -2.21 11.93 3.16
CA SER A 17 -2.46 13.38 3.23
C SER A 17 -1.63 14.07 4.33
N LEU A 18 -1.50 13.44 5.50
CA LEU A 18 -0.66 13.93 6.61
C LEU A 18 0.82 13.87 6.24
N GLY A 19 1.26 12.82 5.57
CA GLY A 19 2.61 12.71 5.02
C GLY A 19 2.90 13.84 4.03
N ALA A 20 1.99 14.08 3.08
CA ALA A 20 2.11 15.18 2.14
C ALA A 20 2.15 16.56 2.83
N ALA A 21 1.49 16.72 3.97
CA ALA A 21 1.50 17.96 4.75
C ALA A 21 2.87 18.26 5.39
N MET A 22 3.79 17.29 5.44
CA MET A 22 5.15 17.51 5.95
C MET A 22 5.92 18.59 5.19
N VAL A 23 5.54 18.91 3.95
CA VAL A 23 6.12 20.03 3.17
C VAL A 23 5.93 21.41 3.84
N PHE A 24 4.98 21.54 4.74
CA PHE A 24 4.77 22.79 5.48
C PHE A 24 5.72 22.93 6.68
N VAL A 25 6.19 21.80 7.24
CA VAL A 25 6.96 21.73 8.48
C VAL A 25 8.45 21.45 8.20
N LEU A 26 8.74 20.52 7.29
CA LEU A 26 10.10 20.12 6.97
C LEU A 26 10.81 21.15 6.07
N LYS A 27 12.15 21.10 6.09
CA LYS A 27 13.01 21.79 5.12
C LYS A 27 12.82 21.19 3.73
N ASP A 28 13.32 21.89 2.70
CA ASP A 28 13.08 21.59 1.29
C ASP A 28 13.60 20.21 0.80
N ARG A 29 14.39 19.49 1.62
CA ARG A 29 14.89 18.14 1.31
C ARG A 29 14.88 17.25 2.55
N ILE A 30 14.53 15.98 2.37
CA ILE A 30 14.76 14.90 3.33
C ILE A 30 16.18 14.37 3.08
N SER A 31 16.92 14.01 4.13
CA SER A 31 18.21 13.35 3.97
C SER A 31 18.01 11.89 3.52
N ASP A 32 18.99 11.36 2.77
CA ASP A 32 18.93 9.98 2.27
C ASP A 32 18.74 8.96 3.40
N GLY A 33 19.34 9.18 4.57
CA GLY A 33 19.16 8.32 5.75
C GLY A 33 17.72 8.32 6.27
N VAL A 34 17.05 9.48 6.28
CA VAL A 34 15.64 9.59 6.67
C VAL A 34 14.75 8.96 5.59
N GLN A 35 15.04 9.16 4.32
CA GLN A 35 14.30 8.51 3.23
C GLN A 35 14.36 6.99 3.35
N ARG A 36 15.57 6.40 3.46
CA ARG A 36 15.75 4.95 3.66
C ARG A 36 15.02 4.43 4.91
N MET A 37 15.02 5.21 6.00
CA MET A 37 14.28 4.85 7.22
C MET A 37 12.77 4.81 6.96
N LEU A 38 12.22 5.81 6.30
CA LEU A 38 10.80 5.91 6.00
C LEU A 38 10.36 4.79 5.04
N THR A 39 11.11 4.58 3.96
CA THR A 39 10.84 3.53 2.97
C THR A 39 10.96 2.13 3.58
N GLY A 40 12.01 1.89 4.38
CA GLY A 40 12.18 0.62 5.08
C GLY A 40 11.03 0.33 6.06
N PHE A 41 10.62 1.34 6.83
CA PHE A 41 9.49 1.21 7.75
C PHE A 41 8.19 0.86 7.00
N ALA A 42 7.87 1.57 5.91
CA ALA A 42 6.71 1.30 5.08
C ALA A 42 6.75 -0.14 4.51
N ALA A 43 7.88 -0.56 3.93
CA ALA A 43 8.08 -1.91 3.42
C ALA A 43 7.83 -2.99 4.49
N GLY A 44 8.32 -2.78 5.71
CA GLY A 44 8.11 -3.70 6.83
C GLY A 44 6.65 -3.84 7.21
N VAL A 45 5.92 -2.72 7.31
CA VAL A 45 4.47 -2.72 7.58
C VAL A 45 3.72 -3.45 6.48
N MET A 46 4.02 -3.15 5.19
CA MET A 46 3.36 -3.78 4.04
C MET A 46 3.56 -5.30 4.01
N VAL A 47 4.78 -5.80 4.27
CA VAL A 47 5.05 -7.25 4.31
C VAL A 47 4.25 -7.92 5.41
N ALA A 48 4.23 -7.36 6.61
CA ALA A 48 3.48 -7.88 7.74
C ALA A 48 1.96 -7.89 7.47
N ALA A 49 1.41 -6.77 6.97
CA ALA A 49 0.00 -6.64 6.60
C ALA A 49 -0.39 -7.67 5.53
N SER A 50 0.45 -7.83 4.49
CA SER A 50 0.20 -8.80 3.42
C SER A 50 0.12 -10.23 3.95
N PHE A 51 0.91 -10.57 4.97
CA PHE A 51 0.90 -11.90 5.55
C PHE A 51 -0.29 -12.11 6.50
N TRP A 52 -0.38 -11.32 7.58
CA TRP A 52 -1.39 -11.56 8.64
C TRP A 52 -2.78 -11.08 8.26
N SER A 53 -2.90 -9.89 7.66
CA SER A 53 -4.23 -9.34 7.34
C SER A 53 -4.81 -9.85 6.03
N LEU A 54 -4.02 -10.44 5.12
CA LEU A 54 -4.48 -10.84 3.78
C LEU A 54 -4.24 -12.32 3.48
N LEU A 55 -2.98 -12.82 3.51
CA LEU A 55 -2.69 -14.21 3.15
C LEU A 55 -3.20 -15.20 4.19
N GLN A 56 -3.05 -14.91 5.48
CA GLN A 56 -3.55 -15.80 6.52
C GLN A 56 -5.08 -15.96 6.46
N PRO A 57 -5.90 -14.89 6.41
CA PRO A 57 -7.34 -15.02 6.21
C PRO A 57 -7.74 -15.69 4.89
N ALA A 58 -6.92 -15.52 3.82
CA ALA A 58 -7.17 -16.22 2.56
C ALA A 58 -7.00 -17.74 2.69
N LEU A 59 -5.98 -18.19 3.45
CA LEU A 59 -5.75 -19.61 3.72
C LEU A 59 -6.86 -20.17 4.63
N ASP A 60 -7.21 -19.44 5.70
CA ASP A 60 -8.25 -19.84 6.67
C ASP A 60 -9.63 -19.94 5.98
N GLY A 61 -9.96 -19.00 5.11
CA GLY A 61 -11.20 -19.03 4.32
C GLY A 61 -11.27 -20.17 3.30
N ALA A 62 -10.12 -20.81 3.00
CA ALA A 62 -10.05 -21.96 2.10
C ALA A 62 -9.88 -23.32 2.80
N GLU A 63 -9.90 -23.40 4.14
CA GLU A 63 -9.69 -24.64 4.92
C GLU A 63 -10.59 -25.80 4.46
N GLY A 64 -11.82 -25.52 4.04
CA GLY A 64 -12.75 -26.52 3.51
C GLY A 64 -12.24 -27.30 2.30
N MET A 65 -11.20 -26.81 1.59
CA MET A 65 -10.54 -27.49 0.47
C MET A 65 -9.49 -28.54 0.92
N GLY A 66 -9.25 -28.70 2.23
CA GLY A 66 -8.30 -29.66 2.77
C GLY A 66 -6.87 -29.40 2.26
N ARG A 67 -6.24 -30.41 1.62
CA ARG A 67 -4.86 -30.28 1.12
C ARG A 67 -4.71 -29.27 -0.03
N LEU A 68 -5.78 -28.83 -0.64
CA LEU A 68 -5.79 -27.87 -1.74
C LEU A 68 -6.10 -26.43 -1.27
N SER A 69 -6.18 -26.19 0.04
CA SER A 69 -6.48 -24.85 0.61
C SER A 69 -5.48 -23.76 0.23
N PHE A 70 -4.26 -24.13 -0.17
CA PHE A 70 -3.26 -23.18 -0.66
C PHE A 70 -3.56 -22.64 -2.07
N ILE A 71 -4.44 -23.28 -2.85
CA ILE A 71 -4.68 -22.91 -4.27
C ILE A 71 -5.24 -21.48 -4.39
N PRO A 72 -6.28 -21.07 -3.65
CA PRO A 72 -6.79 -19.70 -3.73
C PRO A 72 -5.71 -18.67 -3.39
N ALA A 73 -4.92 -18.94 -2.32
CA ALA A 73 -3.84 -18.06 -1.91
C ALA A 73 -2.74 -17.97 -2.96
N ALA A 74 -2.26 -19.10 -3.49
CA ALA A 74 -1.21 -19.13 -4.50
C ALA A 74 -1.63 -18.47 -5.82
N VAL A 75 -2.83 -18.79 -6.31
CA VAL A 75 -3.35 -18.23 -7.56
C VAL A 75 -3.62 -16.74 -7.41
N GLY A 76 -4.32 -16.32 -6.36
CA GLY A 76 -4.61 -14.92 -6.10
C GLY A 76 -3.33 -14.08 -6.01
N PHE A 77 -2.35 -14.55 -5.23
CA PHE A 77 -1.06 -13.88 -5.06
C PHE A 77 -0.32 -13.67 -6.39
N LEU A 78 -0.20 -14.73 -7.19
CA LEU A 78 0.48 -14.64 -8.50
C LEU A 78 -0.27 -13.72 -9.48
N VAL A 79 -1.60 -13.75 -9.46
CA VAL A 79 -2.42 -12.85 -10.29
C VAL A 79 -2.27 -11.40 -9.83
N GLY A 80 -2.16 -11.15 -8.52
CA GLY A 80 -1.90 -9.82 -7.98
C GLY A 80 -0.56 -9.24 -8.41
N ILE A 81 0.52 -10.04 -8.33
CA ILE A 81 1.85 -9.67 -8.86
C ILE A 81 1.75 -9.39 -10.38
N GLY A 82 1.14 -10.30 -11.15
CA GLY A 82 1.00 -10.14 -12.59
C GLY A 82 0.17 -8.92 -13.00
N PHE A 83 -0.82 -8.55 -12.19
CA PHE A 83 -1.63 -7.36 -12.41
C PHE A 83 -0.80 -6.07 -12.28
N LEU A 84 0.01 -5.94 -11.22
CA LEU A 84 0.87 -4.76 -11.04
C LEU A 84 1.96 -4.72 -12.10
N LEU A 85 2.61 -5.85 -12.39
CA LEU A 85 3.58 -5.95 -13.48
C LEU A 85 2.97 -5.49 -14.82
N LEU A 86 1.71 -5.83 -15.08
CA LEU A 86 1.01 -5.37 -16.28
C LEU A 86 0.77 -3.85 -16.23
N LEU A 87 0.32 -3.31 -15.09
CA LEU A 87 0.09 -1.87 -14.92
C LEU A 87 1.38 -1.07 -15.15
N ASP A 88 2.50 -1.51 -14.62
CA ASP A 88 3.80 -0.88 -14.81
C ASP A 88 4.23 -0.89 -16.28
N ASN A 89 4.02 -1.99 -16.98
CA ASN A 89 4.34 -2.08 -18.40
C ASN A 89 3.45 -1.19 -19.30
N VAL A 90 2.21 -0.90 -18.92
CA VAL A 90 1.28 -0.12 -19.76
C VAL A 90 1.16 1.35 -19.35
N THR A 91 1.66 1.72 -18.18
CA THR A 91 1.57 3.09 -17.66
C THR A 91 2.93 3.78 -17.69
N PRO A 92 3.07 4.95 -18.35
CA PRO A 92 4.33 5.68 -18.36
C PRO A 92 4.56 6.33 -16.99
N HIS A 93 5.42 5.75 -16.17
CA HIS A 93 5.75 6.25 -14.85
C HIS A 93 7.27 6.32 -14.62
N MET A 94 7.71 6.83 -13.48
CA MET A 94 9.11 6.99 -13.15
C MET A 94 9.30 6.78 -11.65
N HIS A 95 10.25 5.93 -11.31
CA HIS A 95 10.66 5.67 -9.94
C HIS A 95 11.51 6.79 -9.33
N MET A 96 11.77 6.74 -8.04
CA MET A 96 12.54 7.76 -7.33
C MET A 96 14.00 7.81 -7.78
N ASP A 97 14.58 6.68 -8.20
CA ASP A 97 15.93 6.55 -8.76
C ASP A 97 16.09 7.10 -10.20
N GLU A 98 15.03 7.77 -10.73
CA GLU A 98 14.94 8.33 -12.07
C GLU A 98 14.80 7.30 -13.21
N GLN A 99 14.70 6.01 -12.92
CA GLN A 99 14.36 5.01 -13.93
C GLN A 99 12.93 5.24 -14.43
N THR A 100 12.74 5.14 -15.74
CA THR A 100 11.41 5.33 -16.37
C THR A 100 10.95 4.02 -16.93
N GLU A 101 9.73 3.62 -16.60
CA GLU A 101 9.07 2.43 -17.08
C GLU A 101 7.82 2.73 -17.90
N GLY A 102 7.30 1.70 -18.55
CA GLY A 102 6.12 1.79 -19.42
C GLY A 102 6.40 2.45 -20.77
N PRO A 103 5.36 2.81 -21.53
CA PRO A 103 5.47 3.37 -22.86
C PRO A 103 6.18 4.75 -22.86
N ARG A 104 6.95 5.03 -23.91
CA ARG A 104 7.56 6.36 -24.09
C ARG A 104 6.48 7.44 -24.08
N SER A 105 6.66 8.43 -23.21
CA SER A 105 5.68 9.50 -22.99
C SER A 105 6.36 10.87 -22.88
N SER A 106 5.69 11.90 -23.39
CA SER A 106 6.07 13.30 -23.24
C SER A 106 5.63 13.92 -21.90
N LEU A 107 5.08 13.13 -20.98
CA LEU A 107 4.68 13.59 -19.67
C LEU A 107 5.87 14.16 -18.89
N LYS A 108 5.61 15.24 -18.13
CA LYS A 108 6.63 15.85 -17.26
C LYS A 108 7.08 14.85 -16.20
N ARG A 109 8.35 14.94 -15.77
CA ARG A 109 8.93 14.13 -14.70
C ARG A 109 8.01 14.07 -13.46
N THR A 110 7.54 15.23 -12.99
CA THR A 110 6.62 15.33 -11.85
C THR A 110 5.34 14.52 -12.03
N THR A 111 4.77 14.50 -13.23
CA THR A 111 3.56 13.72 -13.51
C THR A 111 3.83 12.23 -13.47
N LYS A 112 4.98 11.79 -13.99
CA LYS A 112 5.39 10.38 -13.96
C LYS A 112 5.62 9.87 -12.54
N LEU A 113 6.27 10.68 -11.68
CA LEU A 113 6.46 10.35 -10.25
C LEU A 113 5.11 10.21 -9.51
N ILE A 114 4.17 11.15 -9.76
CA ILE A 114 2.84 11.08 -9.14
C ILE A 114 2.08 9.85 -9.62
N LEU A 115 2.20 9.49 -10.91
CA LEU A 115 1.57 8.28 -11.47
C LEU A 115 2.11 7.01 -10.81
N ALA A 116 3.44 6.88 -10.63
CA ALA A 116 4.04 5.75 -9.91
C ALA A 116 3.32 5.52 -8.59
N VAL A 117 3.37 6.51 -7.68
CA VAL A 117 2.76 6.39 -6.36
C VAL A 117 1.25 6.18 -6.42
N THR A 118 0.56 6.82 -7.37
CA THR A 118 -0.88 6.59 -7.56
C THR A 118 -1.18 5.13 -7.89
N LEU A 119 -0.34 4.48 -8.71
CA LEU A 119 -0.48 3.06 -9.04
C LEU A 119 -0.29 2.17 -7.82
N HIS A 120 0.65 2.51 -6.93
CA HIS A 120 0.94 1.74 -5.72
C HIS A 120 -0.17 1.86 -4.67
N ASN A 121 -0.82 3.00 -4.58
CA ASN A 121 -1.93 3.23 -3.67
C ASN A 121 -3.22 2.47 -4.07
N ILE A 122 -3.32 1.99 -5.34
CA ILE A 122 -4.47 1.18 -5.78
C ILE A 122 -4.55 -0.16 -5.01
N PRO A 123 -3.50 -1.00 -4.93
CA PRO A 123 -3.50 -2.22 -4.14
C PRO A 123 -3.83 -2.02 -2.67
N GLU A 124 -3.38 -0.93 -2.08
CA GLU A 124 -3.65 -0.61 -0.67
C GLU A 124 -5.13 -0.33 -0.44
N GLY A 125 -5.73 0.49 -1.29
CA GLY A 125 -7.17 0.71 -1.26
C GLY A 125 -7.96 -0.58 -1.50
N MET A 126 -7.50 -1.43 -2.44
CA MET A 126 -8.12 -2.74 -2.69
C MET A 126 -8.00 -3.64 -1.47
N ALA A 127 -6.84 -3.71 -0.79
CA ALA A 127 -6.63 -4.51 0.42
C ALA A 127 -7.64 -4.13 1.51
N VAL A 128 -7.76 -2.84 1.82
CA VAL A 128 -8.78 -2.33 2.76
C VAL A 128 -10.18 -2.72 2.29
N GLY A 129 -10.48 -2.52 1.01
CA GLY A 129 -11.79 -2.83 0.43
C GLY A 129 -12.17 -4.30 0.57
N VAL A 130 -11.26 -5.24 0.28
CA VAL A 130 -11.49 -6.69 0.38
C VAL A 130 -11.74 -7.11 1.82
N VAL A 131 -10.90 -6.65 2.77
CA VAL A 131 -11.04 -7.02 4.19
C VAL A 131 -12.33 -6.45 4.78
N TYR A 132 -12.66 -5.19 4.50
CA TYR A 132 -13.93 -4.61 4.96
C TYR A 132 -15.16 -5.28 4.32
N ALA A 133 -15.07 -5.71 3.06
CA ALA A 133 -16.13 -6.48 2.40
C ALA A 133 -16.32 -7.85 3.08
N GLY A 134 -15.23 -8.57 3.39
CA GLY A 134 -15.27 -9.84 4.12
C GLY A 134 -15.92 -9.68 5.50
N TRP A 135 -15.50 -8.67 6.26
CA TRP A 135 -16.09 -8.37 7.57
C TRP A 135 -17.60 -8.07 7.46
N VAL A 136 -18.00 -7.20 6.55
CA VAL A 136 -19.43 -6.85 6.38
C VAL A 136 -20.28 -8.04 5.91
N ALA A 137 -19.70 -8.96 5.13
CA ALA A 137 -20.33 -10.20 4.71
C ALA A 137 -20.41 -11.24 5.83
N GLY A 138 -19.71 -11.05 6.95
CA GLY A 138 -19.67 -12.00 8.07
C GLY A 138 -18.81 -13.24 7.80
N GLU A 139 -17.80 -13.10 6.92
CA GLU A 139 -16.90 -14.19 6.58
C GLU A 139 -16.01 -14.59 7.78
N THR A 140 -15.78 -15.89 7.92
CA THR A 140 -14.90 -16.43 8.96
C THR A 140 -13.46 -15.99 8.75
N GLY A 141 -12.77 -15.59 9.81
CA GLY A 141 -11.38 -15.13 9.77
C GLY A 141 -11.21 -13.63 9.51
N VAL A 142 -12.30 -12.86 9.29
CA VAL A 142 -12.21 -11.40 9.10
C VAL A 142 -13.06 -10.68 10.15
N SER A 143 -12.41 -10.26 11.24
CA SER A 143 -13.06 -9.47 12.30
C SER A 143 -13.09 -7.97 11.98
N GLN A 144 -13.95 -7.21 12.67
CA GLN A 144 -13.92 -5.75 12.61
C GLN A 144 -12.57 -5.20 13.10
N ALA A 145 -12.01 -5.82 14.12
CA ALA A 145 -10.75 -5.39 14.71
C ALA A 145 -9.57 -5.65 13.76
N ALA A 146 -9.55 -6.80 13.07
CA ALA A 146 -8.58 -7.10 12.02
C ALA A 146 -8.68 -6.12 10.84
N ALA A 147 -9.90 -5.80 10.39
CA ALA A 147 -10.11 -4.81 9.34
C ALA A 147 -9.59 -3.40 9.74
N PHE A 148 -9.81 -3.01 11.00
CA PHE A 148 -9.29 -1.75 11.52
C PHE A 148 -7.77 -1.78 11.67
N ALA A 149 -7.18 -2.89 12.16
CA ALA A 149 -5.73 -3.06 12.30
C ALA A 149 -5.02 -2.91 10.94
N LEU A 150 -5.56 -3.54 9.89
CA LEU A 150 -5.05 -3.37 8.53
C LEU A 150 -5.13 -1.90 8.07
N ALA A 151 -6.29 -1.26 8.20
CA ALA A 151 -6.48 0.13 7.78
C ALA A 151 -5.54 1.08 8.53
N LEU A 152 -5.31 0.85 9.83
CA LEU A 152 -4.37 1.61 10.63
C LEU A 152 -2.92 1.36 10.20
N GLY A 153 -2.54 0.12 9.95
CA GLY A 153 -1.22 -0.24 9.43
C GLY A 153 -0.92 0.44 8.10
N ILE A 154 -1.87 0.38 7.15
CA ILE A 154 -1.75 1.07 5.87
C ILE A 154 -1.66 2.60 6.07
N ALA A 155 -2.45 3.19 6.96
CA ALA A 155 -2.33 4.62 7.27
C ALA A 155 -0.95 5.01 7.82
N LEU A 156 -0.35 4.15 8.64
CA LEU A 156 0.98 4.38 9.21
C LEU A 156 2.10 4.31 8.16
N GLN A 157 2.02 3.40 7.19
CA GLN A 157 2.98 3.33 6.08
C GLN A 157 2.78 4.46 5.06
N ASN A 158 1.54 4.85 4.80
CA ASN A 158 1.19 5.91 3.86
C ASN A 158 1.67 7.29 4.32
N PHE A 159 1.85 7.49 5.63
CA PHE A 159 2.45 8.73 6.14
C PHE A 159 3.90 8.93 5.64
N PRO A 160 4.83 7.97 5.77
CA PRO A 160 6.11 8.01 5.06
C PRO A 160 5.98 8.24 3.55
N GLU A 161 5.12 7.51 2.88
CA GLU A 161 4.97 7.59 1.42
C GLU A 161 4.50 8.96 0.96
N GLY A 162 3.50 9.56 1.60
CA GLY A 162 3.06 10.92 1.31
C GLY A 162 4.17 11.97 1.46
N ALA A 163 5.06 11.78 2.44
CA ALA A 163 6.24 12.64 2.62
C ALA A 163 7.28 12.41 1.52
N ILE A 164 7.59 11.15 1.20
CA ILE A 164 8.56 10.75 0.15
C ILE A 164 8.13 11.29 -1.22
N VAL A 165 6.84 11.26 -1.55
CA VAL A 165 6.32 11.82 -2.81
C VAL A 165 6.41 13.34 -2.83
N SER A 166 6.00 13.99 -1.76
CA SER A 166 5.84 15.45 -1.73
C SER A 166 7.18 16.17 -1.63
N MET A 167 8.16 15.64 -0.91
CA MET A 167 9.42 16.33 -0.67
C MET A 167 10.29 16.50 -1.92
N PRO A 168 10.45 15.53 -2.85
CA PRO A 168 11.15 15.75 -4.11
C PRO A 168 10.48 16.81 -5.00
N LEU A 169 9.16 16.87 -5.02
CA LEU A 169 8.44 17.93 -5.76
C LEU A 169 8.75 19.32 -5.17
N ARG A 170 8.87 19.40 -3.85
CA ARG A 170 9.30 20.62 -3.16
C ARG A 170 10.74 20.97 -3.49
N ALA A 171 11.64 20.01 -3.45
CA ALA A 171 13.06 20.18 -3.81
C ALA A 171 13.26 20.65 -5.25
N ALA A 172 12.35 20.26 -6.16
CA ALA A 172 12.31 20.73 -7.55
C ALA A 172 11.76 22.17 -7.70
N GLY A 173 11.51 22.87 -6.59
CA GLY A 173 11.08 24.28 -6.58
C GLY A 173 9.56 24.50 -6.66
N MET A 174 8.77 23.44 -6.53
CA MET A 174 7.29 23.57 -6.54
C MET A 174 6.80 24.29 -5.27
N PRO A 175 5.80 25.19 -5.35
CA PRO A 175 5.19 25.82 -4.18
C PRO A 175 4.60 24.82 -3.21
N LYS A 176 4.78 25.00 -1.89
CA LYS A 176 4.32 24.09 -0.82
C LYS A 176 2.86 23.65 -0.98
N GLY A 177 1.95 24.60 -1.19
CA GLY A 177 0.52 24.28 -1.36
C GLY A 177 0.24 23.40 -2.56
N LYS A 178 0.94 23.62 -3.70
CA LYS A 178 0.79 22.79 -4.90
C LYS A 178 1.35 21.39 -4.70
N THR A 179 2.50 21.29 -4.05
CA THR A 179 3.13 20.03 -3.67
C THR A 179 2.22 19.21 -2.75
N PHE A 180 1.66 19.83 -1.72
CA PHE A 180 0.69 19.21 -0.81
C PHE A 180 -0.50 18.61 -1.57
N TRP A 181 -1.12 19.39 -2.44
CA TRP A 181 -2.28 18.91 -3.19
C TRP A 181 -1.93 17.76 -4.16
N TYR A 182 -0.74 17.73 -4.74
CA TYR A 182 -0.31 16.58 -5.55
C TYR A 182 -0.13 15.32 -4.71
N GLY A 183 0.43 15.43 -3.50
CA GLY A 183 0.49 14.30 -2.57
C GLY A 183 -0.88 13.83 -2.11
N VAL A 184 -1.81 14.74 -1.79
CA VAL A 184 -3.20 14.38 -1.46
C VAL A 184 -3.89 13.68 -2.64
N LEU A 185 -3.70 14.17 -3.86
CA LEU A 185 -4.32 13.59 -5.06
C LEU A 185 -3.75 12.20 -5.39
N SER A 186 -2.48 11.90 -5.08
CA SER A 186 -1.95 10.55 -5.27
C SER A 186 -2.63 9.52 -4.35
N GLY A 187 -3.06 9.92 -3.15
CA GLY A 187 -3.77 9.05 -2.21
C GLY A 187 -5.27 8.92 -2.47
N ILE A 188 -5.89 9.78 -3.29
CA ILE A 188 -7.36 9.74 -3.49
C ILE A 188 -7.83 8.42 -4.13
N VAL A 189 -6.95 7.70 -4.80
CA VAL A 189 -7.28 6.40 -5.40
C VAL A 189 -7.51 5.31 -4.34
N GLU A 190 -6.97 5.44 -3.13
CA GLU A 190 -7.16 4.49 -2.03
C GLU A 190 -8.65 4.34 -1.66
N PRO A 191 -9.36 5.42 -1.24
CA PRO A 191 -10.79 5.30 -0.95
C PRO A 191 -11.62 4.91 -2.19
N ILE A 192 -11.23 5.33 -3.40
CA ILE A 192 -11.91 4.94 -4.62
C ILE A 192 -11.76 3.43 -4.88
N ALA A 193 -10.54 2.89 -4.80
CA ALA A 193 -10.27 1.47 -4.98
C ALA A 193 -10.97 0.64 -3.90
N ALA A 194 -10.95 1.09 -2.63
CA ALA A 194 -11.67 0.42 -1.55
C ALA A 194 -13.18 0.34 -1.82
N LEU A 195 -13.80 1.44 -2.24
CA LEU A 195 -15.23 1.48 -2.56
C LEU A 195 -15.60 0.55 -3.73
N ILE A 196 -14.80 0.56 -4.80
CA ILE A 196 -14.99 -0.32 -5.97
C ILE A 196 -14.87 -1.77 -5.52
N THR A 197 -13.87 -2.10 -4.71
CA THR A 197 -13.61 -3.46 -4.23
C THR A 197 -14.73 -3.95 -3.32
N ILE A 198 -15.22 -3.13 -2.39
CA ILE A 198 -16.38 -3.47 -1.55
C ILE A 198 -17.62 -3.74 -2.42
N ALA A 199 -17.87 -2.91 -3.43
CA ALA A 199 -19.00 -3.11 -4.33
C ALA A 199 -18.86 -4.42 -5.14
N ALA A 200 -17.67 -4.74 -5.61
CA ALA A 200 -17.38 -5.97 -6.34
C ALA A 200 -17.41 -7.21 -5.43
N ALA A 201 -16.79 -7.15 -4.24
CA ALA A 201 -16.66 -8.29 -3.34
C ALA A 201 -18.02 -8.73 -2.77
N SER A 202 -18.96 -7.82 -2.55
CA SER A 202 -20.34 -8.17 -2.12
C SER A 202 -21.09 -9.06 -3.13
N ALA A 203 -20.69 -9.01 -4.41
CA ALA A 203 -21.27 -9.85 -5.48
C ALA A 203 -20.55 -11.20 -5.63
N VAL A 204 -19.31 -11.35 -5.09
CA VAL A 204 -18.42 -12.51 -5.33
C VAL A 204 -17.75 -13.01 -4.05
N VAL A 205 -18.48 -13.06 -2.95
CA VAL A 205 -17.98 -13.54 -1.63
C VAL A 205 -17.32 -14.93 -1.74
N SER A 206 -17.81 -15.80 -2.63
CA SER A 206 -17.23 -17.13 -2.84
C SER A 206 -15.76 -17.15 -3.34
N ILE A 207 -15.27 -16.03 -3.84
CA ILE A 207 -13.87 -15.88 -4.29
C ILE A 207 -13.04 -14.98 -3.37
N LEU A 208 -13.58 -14.67 -2.18
CA LEU A 208 -12.90 -13.77 -1.22
C LEU A 208 -11.46 -14.20 -0.91
N PRO A 209 -11.14 -15.51 -0.69
CA PRO A 209 -9.75 -15.95 -0.50
C PRO A 209 -8.81 -15.58 -1.66
N TYR A 210 -9.30 -15.64 -2.89
CA TYR A 210 -8.52 -15.21 -4.06
C TYR A 210 -8.30 -13.69 -4.07
N LEU A 211 -9.30 -12.91 -3.69
CA LEU A 211 -9.22 -11.45 -3.67
C LEU A 211 -8.30 -10.93 -2.56
N LEU A 212 -8.32 -11.55 -1.38
CA LEU A 212 -7.40 -11.27 -0.29
C LEU A 212 -5.94 -11.55 -0.73
N ALA A 213 -5.70 -12.72 -1.29
CA ALA A 213 -4.38 -13.09 -1.78
C ALA A 213 -3.93 -12.24 -2.98
N PHE A 214 -4.84 -11.83 -3.85
CA PHE A 214 -4.57 -10.89 -4.93
C PHE A 214 -4.05 -9.55 -4.39
N ALA A 215 -4.74 -8.98 -3.41
CA ALA A 215 -4.29 -7.73 -2.78
C ALA A 215 -2.91 -7.89 -2.13
N ALA A 216 -2.66 -9.03 -1.43
CA ALA A 216 -1.35 -9.34 -0.88
C ALA A 216 -0.27 -9.41 -1.95
N GLY A 217 -0.51 -10.11 -3.06
CA GLY A 217 0.44 -10.23 -4.17
C GLY A 217 0.76 -8.88 -4.81
N ALA A 218 -0.24 -8.05 -5.01
CA ALA A 218 -0.07 -6.70 -5.54
C ALA A 218 0.77 -5.82 -4.59
N MET A 219 0.53 -5.87 -3.27
CA MET A 219 1.35 -5.16 -2.28
C MET A 219 2.79 -5.71 -2.24
N PHE A 220 2.98 -7.03 -2.32
CA PHE A 220 4.32 -7.62 -2.39
C PHE A 220 5.10 -7.18 -3.63
N TYR A 221 4.44 -7.00 -4.76
CA TYR A 221 5.08 -6.47 -5.96
C TYR A 221 5.71 -5.11 -5.67
N VAL A 222 4.94 -4.17 -5.11
CA VAL A 222 5.44 -2.83 -4.73
C VAL A 222 6.62 -2.91 -3.77
N VAL A 223 6.54 -3.79 -2.75
CA VAL A 223 7.63 -3.96 -1.79
C VAL A 223 8.92 -4.41 -2.46
N VAL A 224 8.85 -5.40 -3.35
CA VAL A 224 10.03 -6.02 -3.97
C VAL A 224 10.60 -5.15 -5.08
N GLU A 225 9.73 -4.56 -5.90
CA GLU A 225 10.14 -3.77 -7.07
C GLU A 225 10.62 -2.37 -6.70
N GLU A 226 10.07 -1.78 -5.64
CA GLU A 226 10.35 -0.39 -5.31
C GLU A 226 10.92 -0.18 -3.91
N LEU A 227 10.18 -0.58 -2.86
CA LEU A 227 10.57 -0.18 -1.51
C LEU A 227 11.87 -0.83 -1.04
N ILE A 228 12.13 -2.09 -1.37
CA ILE A 228 13.40 -2.76 -1.02
C ILE A 228 14.59 -2.16 -1.78
N PRO A 229 14.55 -1.95 -3.09
CA PRO A 229 15.59 -1.22 -3.81
C PRO A 229 15.85 0.18 -3.24
N GLU A 230 14.79 0.98 -3.05
CA GLU A 230 14.90 2.35 -2.55
C GLU A 230 15.51 2.44 -1.14
N MET A 231 15.08 1.58 -0.20
CA MET A 231 15.64 1.58 1.15
C MET A 231 17.11 1.16 1.21
N SER A 232 17.59 0.51 0.14
CA SER A 232 18.96 -0.02 0.02
C SER A 232 19.86 0.85 -0.88
N GLU A 233 19.33 1.89 -1.51
CA GLU A 233 20.04 2.75 -2.47
C GLU A 233 21.23 3.49 -1.83
N GLY A 234 22.32 3.70 -2.61
CA GLY A 234 23.50 4.47 -2.23
C GLY A 234 24.49 3.73 -1.34
N GLU A 235 25.20 4.43 -0.44
CA GLU A 235 26.19 3.81 0.44
C GLU A 235 25.55 2.83 1.43
N HIS A 236 26.25 1.72 1.69
CA HIS A 236 25.75 0.67 2.60
C HIS A 236 25.36 1.25 3.97
N SER A 237 24.12 0.96 4.40
CA SER A 237 23.57 1.42 5.67
C SER A 237 22.55 0.42 6.21
N ASN A 238 22.58 0.16 7.51
CA ASN A 238 21.61 -0.71 8.16
C ASN A 238 20.30 0.02 8.54
N VAL A 239 20.17 1.32 8.27
CA VAL A 239 19.02 2.14 8.69
C VAL A 239 17.73 1.64 8.08
N GLY A 240 17.69 1.36 6.77
CA GLY A 240 16.52 0.80 6.09
C GLY A 240 16.13 -0.56 6.67
N THR A 241 17.09 -1.46 6.86
CA THR A 241 16.85 -2.81 7.43
C THR A 241 16.29 -2.76 8.86
N VAL A 242 16.84 -1.90 9.71
CA VAL A 242 16.34 -1.73 11.09
C VAL A 242 14.94 -1.14 11.08
N ALA A 243 14.69 -0.14 10.24
CA ALA A 243 13.37 0.47 10.08
C ALA A 243 12.35 -0.54 9.54
N PHE A 244 12.72 -1.37 8.56
CA PHE A 244 11.91 -2.48 8.07
C PHE A 244 11.50 -3.43 9.21
N ALA A 245 12.46 -3.86 10.02
CA ALA A 245 12.18 -4.74 11.15
C ALA A 245 11.21 -4.09 12.16
N LEU A 246 11.36 -2.79 12.44
CA LEU A 246 10.47 -2.05 13.33
C LEU A 246 9.05 -1.93 12.74
N GLY A 247 8.91 -1.61 11.45
CA GLY A 247 7.62 -1.56 10.77
C GLY A 247 6.92 -2.91 10.75
N PHE A 248 7.66 -3.97 10.43
CA PHE A 248 7.16 -5.35 10.45
C PHE A 248 6.65 -5.75 11.83
N VAL A 249 7.44 -5.51 12.88
CA VAL A 249 7.04 -5.84 14.26
C VAL A 249 5.84 -5.01 14.70
N LEU A 250 5.80 -3.71 14.37
CA LEU A 250 4.65 -2.87 14.70
C LEU A 250 3.36 -3.43 14.09
N MET A 251 3.37 -3.75 12.80
CA MET A 251 2.18 -4.28 12.12
C MET A 251 1.80 -5.66 12.65
N MET A 252 2.77 -6.54 12.88
CA MET A 252 2.53 -7.83 13.51
C MET A 252 1.84 -7.68 14.88
N VAL A 253 2.26 -6.70 15.69
CA VAL A 253 1.64 -6.41 16.99
C VAL A 253 0.21 -5.88 16.80
N LEU A 254 -0.02 -5.01 15.84
CA LEU A 254 -1.37 -4.50 15.56
C LEU A 254 -2.32 -5.64 15.15
N ASP A 255 -1.89 -6.51 14.24
CA ASP A 255 -2.71 -7.66 13.81
C ASP A 255 -2.99 -8.63 14.96
N VAL A 256 -1.96 -9.03 15.71
CA VAL A 256 -2.10 -10.06 16.77
C VAL A 256 -2.79 -9.50 18.01
N ALA A 257 -2.58 -8.23 18.37
CA ALA A 257 -3.14 -7.65 19.58
C ALA A 257 -4.55 -7.05 19.37
N LEU A 258 -4.90 -6.64 18.17
CA LEU A 258 -6.21 -6.06 17.84
C LEU A 258 -7.08 -7.01 17.02
N GLY A 259 -6.48 -7.85 16.14
CA GLY A 259 -7.18 -8.81 15.29
C GLY A 259 -7.56 -10.07 16.02
#